data_d1796b9919ea1346b5a201d1035c1068
#
_entry.id   d1796b9919ea1346b5a201d1035c1068
#
_cell.length_a   1.000
_cell.length_b   1.000
_cell.length_c   1.000
_cell.angle_alpha   90.00
_cell.angle_beta   90.00
_cell.angle_gamma   90.00
#
_symmetry.space_group_name_H-M   'P 1'
#
loop_
_entity.id
_entity.type
_entity.pdbx_description
1 polymer ?
#
loop_
_entity_poly.entity_id
_entity_poly.type
_entity_poly.pdbx_seq_one_letter_code
_entity_poly.pdbx_strand_id
1 'polypeptide(L)'
;MTIRSLPAAPAGRPCAGVSFDLMPQAMERWNSTIQAADADAKNTISMLDAIGFDPWSGEGVTAKRISAALRSMDGADVTVNMNSPGGDMFEGLAIYNILREYKGHVTVKVLGLAASAASIIAMAADDLQVARSGFLMIHNGWTIAAGNRHQFREIADMMEPFDAAMGDIYSARTGSDLKSMQKLMDAETWIGGSAAVEQGFADSLLESDSIKEGTKAQAGLIAARKLDLILAKQGMPRSERRSLIQEIKSGTPCAAEPGTQDAADNLANLAEPIAELERALARFAAAATN
;
A
#
# COMPACT_ATOMS: atom_id res chain seq x y z
N MET A 1 12.23 11.40 26.90
CA MET A 1 12.32 10.93 25.50
C MET A 1 12.34 12.17 24.61
N THR A 2 13.31 12.31 23.75
CA THR A 2 13.42 13.45 22.84
C THR A 2 12.44 13.18 21.68
N ILE A 3 11.37 13.96 21.56
CA ILE A 3 10.49 13.91 20.40
C ILE A 3 11.33 14.26 19.18
N ARG A 4 11.45 13.34 18.23
CA ARG A 4 12.15 13.60 16.98
C ARG A 4 11.42 14.71 16.22
N SER A 5 12.12 15.79 15.89
CA SER A 5 11.58 16.82 15.00
C SER A 5 11.64 16.29 13.57
N LEU A 6 10.52 15.74 13.08
CA LEU A 6 10.40 15.26 11.70
C LEU A 6 9.83 16.38 10.81
N PRO A 7 10.23 16.45 9.53
CA PRO A 7 9.73 17.44 8.60
C PRO A 7 8.22 17.25 8.35
N ALA A 8 7.52 18.34 8.06
CA ALA A 8 6.14 18.27 7.61
C ALA A 8 6.08 17.78 6.14
N ALA A 9 4.99 17.10 5.80
CA ALA A 9 4.75 16.76 4.40
C ALA A 9 4.55 18.01 3.53
N PRO A 10 4.92 17.97 2.24
CA PRO A 10 4.78 19.11 1.36
C PRO A 10 3.31 19.51 1.18
N ALA A 11 3.04 20.80 1.12
CA ALA A 11 1.73 21.33 0.75
C ALA A 11 1.55 21.22 -0.77
N GLY A 12 1.33 20.00 -1.26
CA GLY A 12 1.07 19.73 -2.67
C GLY A 12 -0.42 19.70 -2.97
N ARG A 13 -0.80 20.16 -4.17
CA ARG A 13 -2.15 19.96 -4.70
C ARG A 13 -2.11 18.85 -5.73
N PRO A 14 -3.05 17.89 -5.70
CA PRO A 14 -3.17 16.91 -6.76
C PRO A 14 -3.36 17.60 -8.11
N CYS A 15 -2.56 17.25 -9.12
CA CYS A 15 -2.80 17.70 -10.48
C CYS A 15 -4.01 16.94 -11.06
N ALA A 16 -4.88 17.64 -11.77
CA ALA A 16 -5.98 17.01 -12.48
C ALA A 16 -5.43 15.98 -13.48
N GLY A 17 -5.91 14.74 -13.39
CA GLY A 17 -5.49 13.65 -14.30
C GLY A 17 -4.25 12.86 -13.87
N VAL A 18 -3.60 13.23 -12.75
CA VAL A 18 -2.51 12.45 -12.15
C VAL A 18 -2.99 11.86 -10.83
N SER A 19 -2.90 10.56 -10.69
CA SER A 19 -3.18 9.85 -9.43
C SER A 19 -2.01 8.92 -9.13
N PHE A 20 -1.49 9.00 -7.90
CA PHE A 20 -0.55 7.99 -7.44
C PHE A 20 -1.26 6.66 -7.27
N ASP A 21 -0.63 5.60 -7.71
CA ASP A 21 -1.24 4.27 -7.76
C ASP A 21 -0.36 3.26 -7.02
N LEU A 22 -0.90 2.07 -6.77
CA LEU A 22 -0.17 0.98 -6.13
C LEU A 22 1.00 0.51 -6.99
N MET A 23 2.18 0.44 -6.40
CA MET A 23 3.34 -0.12 -7.08
C MET A 23 3.17 -1.63 -7.28
N PRO A 24 3.28 -2.13 -8.53
CA PRO A 24 3.06 -3.53 -8.84
C PRO A 24 3.89 -4.52 -8.02
N GLN A 25 5.17 -4.24 -7.83
CA GLN A 25 6.08 -5.11 -7.08
C GLN A 25 5.73 -5.21 -5.59
N ALA A 26 5.27 -4.10 -4.98
CA ALA A 26 4.83 -4.09 -3.59
C ALA A 26 3.59 -4.96 -3.40
N MET A 27 2.65 -4.87 -4.35
CA MET A 27 1.43 -5.67 -4.34
C MET A 27 1.67 -7.16 -4.56
N GLU A 28 2.63 -7.54 -5.43
CA GLU A 28 2.99 -8.93 -5.68
C GLU A 28 3.60 -9.61 -4.44
N ARG A 29 4.35 -8.86 -3.63
CA ARG A 29 5.04 -9.36 -2.42
C ARG A 29 4.21 -9.23 -1.15
N TRP A 30 3.11 -8.48 -1.19
CA TRP A 30 2.26 -8.29 -0.04
C TRP A 30 1.43 -9.52 0.31
N ASN A 31 1.56 -9.99 1.53
CA ASN A 31 0.70 -11.03 2.08
C ASN A 31 -0.39 -10.40 2.96
N SER A 32 -1.58 -10.22 2.41
CA SER A 32 -2.73 -9.61 3.09
C SER A 32 -3.32 -10.47 4.23
N THR A 33 -2.84 -11.70 4.40
CA THR A 33 -3.33 -12.58 5.49
C THR A 33 -2.63 -12.32 6.82
N ILE A 34 -1.52 -11.55 6.83
CA ILE A 34 -0.79 -11.22 8.05
C ILE A 34 -1.59 -10.19 8.87
N GLN A 35 -1.88 -10.53 10.11
CA GLN A 35 -2.62 -9.70 11.06
C GLN A 35 -1.89 -9.64 12.42
N ALA A 36 -2.22 -8.62 13.24
CA ALA A 36 -1.74 -8.55 14.61
C ALA A 36 -2.44 -9.59 15.50
N ALA A 37 -1.70 -10.12 16.46
CA ALA A 37 -2.27 -10.96 17.51
C ALA A 37 -3.29 -10.18 18.35
N ASP A 38 -3.02 -8.89 18.62
CA ASP A 38 -3.79 -7.99 19.47
C ASP A 38 -4.54 -6.94 18.63
N ALA A 39 -5.12 -7.32 17.48
CA ALA A 39 -5.81 -6.39 16.58
C ALA A 39 -6.99 -5.67 17.27
N ASP A 40 -7.62 -6.29 18.24
CA ASP A 40 -8.76 -5.76 19.02
C ASP A 40 -8.35 -5.07 20.33
N ALA A 41 -7.05 -4.89 20.58
CA ALA A 41 -6.59 -4.21 21.79
C ALA A 41 -7.06 -2.75 21.79
N LYS A 42 -7.34 -2.24 23.00
CA LYS A 42 -7.75 -0.84 23.19
C LYS A 42 -6.70 0.11 22.61
N ASN A 43 -7.14 1.17 21.95
CA ASN A 43 -6.30 2.17 21.30
C ASN A 43 -5.40 1.60 20.20
N THR A 44 -5.91 0.64 19.44
CA THR A 44 -5.21 0.04 18.29
C THR A 44 -5.87 0.46 17.00
N ILE A 45 -5.05 0.82 16.02
CA ILE A 45 -5.45 1.09 14.63
C ILE A 45 -4.79 0.05 13.73
N SER A 46 -5.59 -0.63 12.90
CA SER A 46 -5.07 -1.59 11.93
C SER A 46 -5.06 -1.00 10.52
N MET A 47 -3.86 -0.89 9.94
CA MET A 47 -3.60 -0.49 8.55
C MET A 47 -3.11 -1.73 7.79
N LEU A 48 -4.04 -2.64 7.48
CA LEU A 48 -3.74 -3.96 6.90
C LEU A 48 -4.11 -4.04 5.42
N ASP A 49 -4.17 -2.90 4.74
CA ASP A 49 -4.64 -2.78 3.38
C ASP A 49 -3.92 -1.67 2.61
N ALA A 50 -4.29 -1.48 1.35
CA ALA A 50 -3.81 -0.37 0.54
C ALA A 50 -4.18 0.99 1.17
N ILE A 51 -3.25 1.94 1.08
CA ILE A 51 -3.46 3.32 1.53
C ILE A 51 -4.35 4.05 0.51
N GLY A 52 -5.36 4.75 1.02
CA GLY A 52 -6.35 5.45 0.23
C GLY A 52 -7.70 4.74 0.18
N PHE A 53 -8.63 5.30 -0.57
CA PHE A 53 -9.94 4.72 -0.78
C PHE A 53 -9.86 3.49 -1.69
N ASP A 54 -10.33 2.35 -1.21
CA ASP A 54 -10.45 1.14 -2.01
C ASP A 54 -11.87 1.02 -2.60
N PRO A 55 -12.03 1.18 -3.92
CA PRO A 55 -13.33 1.08 -4.57
C PRO A 55 -13.93 -0.34 -4.57
N TRP A 56 -13.11 -1.36 -4.26
CA TRP A 56 -13.53 -2.75 -4.26
C TRP A 56 -14.22 -3.16 -2.96
N SER A 57 -13.73 -2.63 -1.83
CA SER A 57 -14.34 -2.83 -0.52
C SER A 57 -15.34 -1.71 -0.16
N GLY A 58 -15.29 -0.57 -0.85
CA GLY A 58 -16.00 0.65 -0.48
C GLY A 58 -15.41 1.38 0.71
N GLU A 59 -14.28 0.90 1.24
CA GLU A 59 -13.58 1.41 2.40
C GLU A 59 -12.13 1.77 2.05
N GLY A 60 -11.19 1.53 2.94
CA GLY A 60 -9.75 1.71 2.75
C GLY A 60 -9.09 2.43 3.92
N VAL A 61 -7.77 2.51 3.88
CA VAL A 61 -6.96 3.22 4.88
C VAL A 61 -6.87 4.68 4.47
N THR A 62 -7.78 5.51 4.98
CA THR A 62 -7.87 6.93 4.62
C THR A 62 -7.55 7.84 5.81
N ALA A 63 -7.04 9.05 5.53
CA ALA A 63 -6.76 10.09 6.52
C ALA A 63 -8.00 10.42 7.36
N LYS A 64 -9.19 10.42 6.73
CA LYS A 64 -10.46 10.64 7.42
C LYS A 64 -10.74 9.57 8.48
N ARG A 65 -10.53 8.29 8.17
CA ARG A 65 -10.75 7.17 9.12
C ARG A 65 -9.74 7.20 10.25
N ILE A 66 -8.45 7.42 9.93
CA ILE A 66 -7.39 7.51 10.95
C ILE A 66 -7.62 8.68 11.88
N SER A 67 -7.93 9.86 11.36
CA SER A 67 -8.26 11.03 12.18
C SER A 67 -9.49 10.79 13.08
N ALA A 68 -10.51 10.09 12.60
CA ALA A 68 -11.68 9.74 13.42
C ALA A 68 -11.32 8.76 14.55
N ALA A 69 -10.52 7.74 14.25
CA ALA A 69 -10.04 6.78 15.25
C ALA A 69 -9.20 7.48 16.35
N LEU A 70 -8.24 8.29 15.97
CA LEU A 70 -7.39 9.03 16.92
C LEU A 70 -8.20 10.01 17.80
N ARG A 71 -9.20 10.69 17.25
CA ARG A 71 -10.10 11.54 18.06
C ARG A 71 -10.87 10.74 19.11
N SER A 72 -11.27 9.51 18.83
CA SER A 72 -11.97 8.65 19.80
C SER A 72 -11.07 8.15 20.93
N MET A 73 -9.75 8.22 20.75
CA MET A 73 -8.74 7.81 21.73
C MET A 73 -8.32 8.94 22.70
N ASP A 74 -8.76 10.17 22.42
CA ASP A 74 -8.61 11.34 23.29
C ASP A 74 -7.19 11.58 23.80
N GLY A 75 -6.19 11.41 22.94
CA GLY A 75 -4.78 11.62 23.27
C GLY A 75 -4.10 10.50 24.05
N ALA A 76 -4.75 9.34 24.23
CA ALA A 76 -4.12 8.16 24.80
C ALA A 76 -3.05 7.60 23.84
N ASP A 77 -2.07 6.87 24.38
CA ASP A 77 -1.08 6.18 23.55
C ASP A 77 -1.75 5.22 22.58
N VAL A 78 -1.26 5.18 21.34
CA VAL A 78 -1.83 4.41 20.24
C VAL A 78 -0.84 3.43 19.65
N THR A 79 -1.33 2.23 19.33
CA THR A 79 -0.60 1.23 18.55
C THR A 79 -1.17 1.18 17.13
N VAL A 80 -0.32 1.28 16.12
CA VAL A 80 -0.68 1.12 14.71
C VAL A 80 -0.10 -0.19 14.19
N ASN A 81 -0.95 -1.17 13.93
CA ASN A 81 -0.56 -2.41 13.28
C ASN A 81 -0.55 -2.22 11.77
N MET A 82 0.59 -2.44 11.13
CA MET A 82 0.80 -2.13 9.72
C MET A 82 1.21 -3.37 8.93
N ASN A 83 0.47 -3.64 7.84
CA ASN A 83 0.83 -4.58 6.78
C ASN A 83 0.21 -4.09 5.47
N SER A 84 0.90 -3.21 4.76
CA SER A 84 0.35 -2.49 3.62
C SER A 84 1.34 -2.39 2.46
N PRO A 85 0.87 -2.59 1.21
CA PRO A 85 1.68 -2.39 0.01
C PRO A 85 1.84 -0.91 -0.38
N GLY A 86 1.32 0.03 0.43
CA GLY A 86 1.25 1.45 0.09
C GLY A 86 -0.03 1.81 -0.65
N GLY A 87 0.03 2.81 -1.51
CA GLY A 87 -1.12 3.29 -2.28
C GLY A 87 -1.05 4.79 -2.55
N ASP A 88 -2.16 5.50 -2.30
CA ASP A 88 -2.25 6.93 -2.55
C ASP A 88 -1.26 7.71 -1.68
N MET A 89 -0.35 8.43 -2.34
CA MET A 89 0.70 9.18 -1.66
C MET A 89 0.13 10.36 -0.87
N PHE A 90 -0.90 11.05 -1.36
CA PHE A 90 -1.48 12.20 -0.67
C PHE A 90 -2.20 11.77 0.61
N GLU A 91 -2.91 10.64 0.57
CA GLU A 91 -3.48 10.03 1.77
C GLU A 91 -2.36 9.60 2.75
N GLY A 92 -1.27 9.02 2.23
CA GLY A 92 -0.11 8.63 3.03
C GLY A 92 0.52 9.81 3.77
N LEU A 93 0.79 10.92 3.06
CA LEU A 93 1.33 12.14 3.65
C LEU A 93 0.36 12.80 4.65
N ALA A 94 -0.94 12.78 4.36
CA ALA A 94 -1.95 13.29 5.29
C ALA A 94 -2.00 12.44 6.58
N ILE A 95 -1.96 11.12 6.47
CA ILE A 95 -1.91 10.21 7.64
C ILE A 95 -0.61 10.42 8.43
N TYR A 96 0.54 10.55 7.75
CA TYR A 96 1.81 10.87 8.39
C TYR A 96 1.69 12.13 9.27
N ASN A 97 1.17 13.23 8.73
CA ASN A 97 1.01 14.48 9.49
C ASN A 97 0.02 14.32 10.65
N ILE A 98 -1.11 13.63 10.45
CA ILE A 98 -2.10 13.37 11.50
C ILE A 98 -1.47 12.60 12.67
N LEU A 99 -0.65 11.59 12.41
CA LEU A 99 0.07 10.85 13.44
C LEU A 99 1.14 11.71 14.13
N ARG A 100 1.85 12.56 13.38
CA ARG A 100 2.85 13.49 13.95
C ARG A 100 2.26 14.58 14.86
N GLU A 101 1.03 15.03 14.56
CA GLU A 101 0.31 16.01 15.36
C GLU A 101 -0.42 15.38 16.56
N TYR A 102 -0.49 14.07 16.62
CA TYR A 102 -1.19 13.39 17.70
C TYR A 102 -0.45 13.55 19.04
N LYS A 103 -1.21 13.79 20.13
CA LYS A 103 -0.63 14.09 21.44
C LYS A 103 -0.12 12.88 22.21
N GLY A 104 -0.75 11.70 21.98
CA GLY A 104 -0.35 10.44 22.59
C GLY A 104 0.90 9.87 21.92
N HIS A 105 1.55 8.92 22.58
CA HIS A 105 2.68 8.21 22.01
C HIS A 105 2.21 7.25 20.90
N VAL A 106 2.86 7.29 19.75
CA VAL A 106 2.52 6.49 18.56
C VAL A 106 3.54 5.36 18.40
N THR A 107 3.10 4.13 18.66
CA THR A 107 3.88 2.92 18.33
C THR A 107 3.38 2.35 17.02
N VAL A 108 4.27 2.17 16.03
CA VAL A 108 3.94 1.48 14.77
C VAL A 108 4.60 0.10 14.78
N LYS A 109 3.80 -0.94 14.50
CA LYS A 109 4.25 -2.34 14.40
C LYS A 109 4.11 -2.81 12.95
N VAL A 110 5.22 -2.93 12.23
CA VAL A 110 5.23 -3.50 10.87
C VAL A 110 5.25 -5.02 10.97
N LEU A 111 4.10 -5.64 10.68
CA LEU A 111 3.89 -7.09 10.85
C LEU A 111 4.47 -7.90 9.69
N GLY A 112 4.36 -7.38 8.47
CA GLY A 112 4.86 -8.03 7.25
C GLY A 112 5.48 -7.03 6.31
N LEU A 113 4.71 -6.05 5.84
CA LEU A 113 5.15 -5.07 4.85
C LEU A 113 4.69 -3.65 5.20
N ALA A 114 5.59 -2.69 5.08
CA ALA A 114 5.25 -1.28 4.95
C ALA A 114 5.98 -0.73 3.72
N ALA A 115 5.28 -0.69 2.58
CA ALA A 115 5.85 -0.23 1.32
C ALA A 115 5.30 1.13 0.88
N SER A 116 6.12 1.90 0.15
CA SER A 116 5.67 3.14 -0.50
C SER A 116 5.01 4.11 0.51
N ALA A 117 3.79 4.58 0.26
CA ALA A 117 3.05 5.47 1.17
C ALA A 117 2.97 4.91 2.61
N ALA A 118 2.88 3.58 2.80
CA ALA A 118 2.86 2.98 4.13
C ALA A 118 4.21 3.11 4.86
N SER A 119 5.33 3.07 4.13
CA SER A 119 6.65 3.30 4.74
C SER A 119 6.80 4.75 5.22
N ILE A 120 6.26 5.72 4.49
CA ILE A 120 6.20 7.12 4.95
C ILE A 120 5.38 7.25 6.23
N ILE A 121 4.19 6.64 6.27
CA ILE A 121 3.34 6.63 7.47
C ILE A 121 4.10 6.03 8.66
N ALA A 122 4.83 4.93 8.45
CA ALA A 122 5.61 4.30 9.50
C ALA A 122 6.67 5.22 10.11
N MET A 123 7.26 6.13 9.32
CA MET A 123 8.23 7.12 9.84
C MET A 123 7.61 8.12 10.83
N ALA A 124 6.29 8.25 10.90
CA ALA A 124 5.62 9.12 11.88
C ALA A 124 5.69 8.57 13.31
N ALA A 125 6.07 7.32 13.50
CA ALA A 125 6.12 6.66 14.81
C ALA A 125 7.11 7.32 15.77
N ASP A 126 6.74 7.37 17.05
CA ASP A 126 7.66 7.62 18.15
C ASP A 126 8.48 6.35 18.45
N ASP A 127 7.86 5.17 18.33
CA ASP A 127 8.50 3.86 18.41
C ASP A 127 8.07 2.99 17.21
N LEU A 128 9.01 2.72 16.30
CA LEU A 128 8.79 1.87 15.13
C LEU A 128 9.40 0.50 15.33
N GLN A 129 8.56 -0.51 15.35
CA GLN A 129 8.93 -1.90 15.50
C GLN A 129 8.67 -2.65 14.19
N VAL A 130 9.64 -3.42 13.70
CA VAL A 130 9.52 -4.20 12.47
C VAL A 130 9.70 -5.68 12.78
N ALA A 131 8.79 -6.52 12.26
CA ALA A 131 8.95 -7.97 12.37
C ALA A 131 10.29 -8.41 11.75
N ARG A 132 10.95 -9.41 12.32
CA ARG A 132 12.22 -9.94 11.80
C ARG A 132 12.11 -10.38 10.34
N SER A 133 10.97 -10.95 9.95
CA SER A 133 10.62 -11.33 8.56
C SER A 133 9.91 -10.23 7.79
N GLY A 134 9.68 -9.06 8.40
CA GLY A 134 9.01 -7.92 7.78
C GLY A 134 9.98 -7.09 6.93
N PHE A 135 9.38 -6.24 6.09
CA PHE A 135 10.12 -5.36 5.19
C PHE A 135 9.55 -3.95 5.20
N LEU A 136 10.44 -2.97 5.11
CA LEU A 136 10.13 -1.65 4.58
C LEU A 136 10.49 -1.64 3.09
N MET A 137 9.77 -0.87 2.28
CA MET A 137 10.13 -0.62 0.89
C MET A 137 9.98 0.86 0.59
N ILE A 138 11.05 1.46 0.12
CA ILE A 138 11.13 2.88 -0.21
C ILE A 138 11.43 3.07 -1.69
N HIS A 139 10.75 4.02 -2.32
CA HIS A 139 10.93 4.38 -3.73
C HIS A 139 10.43 5.80 -3.99
N ASN A 140 10.70 6.35 -5.17
CA ASN A 140 10.14 7.60 -5.64
C ASN A 140 8.63 7.48 -5.91
N GLY A 141 7.93 8.58 -5.95
CA GLY A 141 6.51 8.61 -6.32
C GLY A 141 6.27 7.87 -7.64
N TRP A 142 5.20 7.07 -7.69
CA TRP A 142 4.86 6.27 -8.87
C TRP A 142 3.47 6.63 -9.40
N THR A 143 3.35 6.85 -10.70
CA THR A 143 2.08 7.20 -11.34
C THR A 143 1.97 6.58 -12.72
N ILE A 144 0.74 6.43 -13.21
CA ILE A 144 0.45 6.11 -14.60
C ILE A 144 -0.08 7.38 -15.25
N ALA A 145 0.51 7.75 -16.39
CA ALA A 145 0.10 8.91 -17.15
C ALA A 145 0.12 8.62 -18.66
N ALA A 146 -0.75 9.29 -19.40
CA ALA A 146 -0.75 9.29 -20.85
C ALA A 146 -0.66 10.73 -21.36
N GLY A 147 0.18 10.95 -22.37
CA GLY A 147 0.37 12.29 -22.91
C GLY A 147 1.50 12.38 -23.90
N ASN A 148 1.77 13.59 -24.37
CA ASN A 148 2.92 13.90 -25.21
C ASN A 148 4.16 14.23 -24.36
N ARG A 149 5.32 14.40 -25.00
CA ARG A 149 6.61 14.67 -24.33
C ARG A 149 6.61 15.88 -23.39
N HIS A 150 5.77 16.88 -23.63
CA HIS A 150 5.70 18.09 -22.79
C HIS A 150 4.94 17.78 -21.50
N GLN A 151 3.80 17.08 -21.63
CA GLN A 151 3.00 16.62 -20.49
C GLN A 151 3.79 15.65 -19.59
N PHE A 152 4.59 14.75 -20.14
CA PHE A 152 5.47 13.88 -19.32
C PHE A 152 6.53 14.67 -18.56
N ARG A 153 7.11 15.74 -19.13
CA ARG A 153 8.03 16.61 -18.40
C ARG A 153 7.33 17.34 -17.25
N GLU A 154 6.16 17.93 -17.53
CA GLU A 154 5.35 18.60 -16.50
C GLU A 154 5.00 17.66 -15.35
N ILE A 155 4.67 16.39 -15.63
CA ILE A 155 4.40 15.38 -14.61
C ILE A 155 5.67 15.08 -13.83
N ALA A 156 6.80 14.87 -14.46
CA ALA A 156 8.08 14.62 -13.80
C ALA A 156 8.47 15.79 -12.88
N ASP A 157 8.39 17.04 -13.38
CA ASP A 157 8.68 18.25 -12.59
C ASP A 157 7.73 18.39 -11.40
N MET A 158 6.47 17.96 -11.55
CA MET A 158 5.49 17.96 -10.46
C MET A 158 5.79 16.90 -9.39
N MET A 159 6.37 15.76 -9.77
CA MET A 159 6.70 14.67 -8.82
C MET A 159 7.95 14.96 -7.99
N GLU A 160 8.93 15.70 -8.54
CA GLU A 160 10.22 15.96 -7.88
C GLU A 160 10.11 16.55 -6.45
N PRO A 161 9.24 17.55 -6.16
CA PRO A 161 9.07 18.05 -4.79
C PRO A 161 8.56 16.99 -3.80
N PHE A 162 7.76 16.04 -4.25
CA PHE A 162 7.25 14.95 -3.38
C PHE A 162 8.35 13.94 -3.09
N ASP A 163 9.15 13.56 -4.07
CA ASP A 163 10.30 12.68 -3.91
C ASP A 163 11.31 13.31 -2.93
N ALA A 164 11.59 14.61 -3.08
CA ALA A 164 12.45 15.35 -2.17
C ALA A 164 11.91 15.33 -0.73
N ALA A 165 10.61 15.56 -0.54
CA ALA A 165 10.00 15.56 0.79
C ALA A 165 9.97 14.15 1.43
N MET A 166 9.75 13.10 0.66
CA MET A 166 9.86 11.73 1.15
C MET A 166 11.30 11.42 1.57
N GLY A 167 12.29 11.82 0.76
CA GLY A 167 13.70 11.71 1.09
C GLY A 167 14.07 12.44 2.39
N ASP A 168 13.52 13.63 2.61
CA ASP A 168 13.68 14.40 3.85
C ASP A 168 13.12 13.67 5.08
N ILE A 169 11.94 13.05 4.96
CA ILE A 169 11.34 12.25 6.04
C ILE A 169 12.24 11.07 6.40
N TYR A 170 12.74 10.33 5.42
CA TYR A 170 13.66 9.21 5.67
C TYR A 170 15.01 9.69 6.22
N SER A 171 15.55 10.80 5.72
CA SER A 171 16.79 11.41 6.21
C SER A 171 16.67 11.81 7.67
N ALA A 172 15.59 12.50 8.04
CA ALA A 172 15.32 12.90 9.41
C ALA A 172 15.12 11.70 10.35
N ARG A 173 14.50 10.62 9.87
CA ARG A 173 14.27 9.40 10.64
C ARG A 173 15.58 8.65 10.90
N THR A 174 16.39 8.43 9.87
CA THR A 174 17.61 7.61 9.93
C THR A 174 18.84 8.37 10.41
N GLY A 175 18.84 9.70 10.30
CA GLY A 175 20.03 10.53 10.49
C GLY A 175 21.01 10.48 9.31
N SER A 176 20.67 9.81 8.22
CA SER A 176 21.47 9.77 6.99
C SER A 176 21.24 11.02 6.14
N ASP A 177 22.16 11.34 5.25
CA ASP A 177 22.00 12.50 4.36
C ASP A 177 20.91 12.25 3.29
N LEU A 178 20.29 13.35 2.85
CA LEU A 178 19.21 13.31 1.86
C LEU A 178 19.60 12.60 0.55
N LYS A 179 20.83 12.82 0.08
CA LYS A 179 21.32 12.23 -1.17
C LYS A 179 21.42 10.71 -1.09
N SER A 180 21.82 10.19 0.09
CA SER A 180 21.83 8.76 0.35
C SER A 180 20.42 8.18 0.35
N MET A 181 19.43 8.88 0.91
CA MET A 181 18.03 8.44 0.88
C MET A 181 17.46 8.48 -0.53
N GLN A 182 17.70 9.53 -1.30
CA GLN A 182 17.28 9.62 -2.70
C GLN A 182 17.85 8.46 -3.52
N LYS A 183 19.12 8.10 -3.34
CA LYS A 183 19.72 6.94 -4.03
C LYS A 183 19.04 5.61 -3.67
N LEU A 184 18.61 5.43 -2.43
CA LEU A 184 17.86 4.23 -2.02
C LEU A 184 16.44 4.24 -2.62
N MET A 185 15.82 5.40 -2.74
CA MET A 185 14.51 5.56 -3.38
C MET A 185 14.60 5.29 -4.89
N ASP A 186 15.60 5.83 -5.57
CA ASP A 186 15.87 5.57 -7.00
C ASP A 186 16.07 4.08 -7.30
N ALA A 187 16.66 3.35 -6.34
CA ALA A 187 16.92 1.91 -6.44
C ALA A 187 15.73 1.03 -6.02
N GLU A 188 14.58 1.61 -5.64
CA GLU A 188 13.41 0.85 -5.14
C GLU A 188 13.81 -0.15 -4.03
N THR A 189 14.37 0.35 -2.95
CA THR A 189 15.07 -0.46 -1.96
C THR A 189 14.12 -1.18 -1.00
N TRP A 190 14.32 -2.48 -0.87
CA TRP A 190 13.67 -3.36 0.10
C TRP A 190 14.56 -3.57 1.32
N ILE A 191 14.09 -3.18 2.50
CA ILE A 191 14.85 -3.14 3.74
C ILE A 191 14.22 -4.14 4.71
N GLY A 192 14.91 -5.26 4.98
CA GLY A 192 14.42 -6.27 5.93
C GLY A 192 14.52 -5.78 7.38
N GLY A 193 13.74 -6.41 8.27
CA GLY A 193 13.57 -5.93 9.65
C GLY A 193 14.87 -5.65 10.40
N SER A 194 15.87 -6.56 10.35
CA SER A 194 17.17 -6.33 11.00
C SER A 194 17.92 -5.15 10.38
N ALA A 195 17.94 -5.05 9.04
CA ALA A 195 18.57 -3.94 8.33
C ALA A 195 17.85 -2.59 8.59
N ALA A 196 16.52 -2.62 8.79
CA ALA A 196 15.76 -1.43 9.15
C ALA A 196 16.18 -0.86 10.51
N VAL A 197 16.46 -1.72 11.48
CA VAL A 197 17.00 -1.31 12.79
C VAL A 197 18.44 -0.81 12.66
N GLU A 198 19.31 -1.55 11.97
CA GLU A 198 20.72 -1.17 11.77
C GLU A 198 20.89 0.17 11.04
N GLN A 199 20.03 0.45 10.07
CA GLN A 199 20.05 1.69 9.28
C GLN A 199 19.26 2.84 9.93
N GLY A 200 18.65 2.63 11.09
CA GLY A 200 17.92 3.67 11.83
C GLY A 200 16.51 3.97 11.32
N PHE A 201 15.98 3.20 10.39
CA PHE A 201 14.56 3.32 10.00
C PHE A 201 13.64 2.88 11.13
N ALA A 202 13.96 1.76 11.80
CA ALA A 202 13.20 1.23 12.91
C ALA A 202 13.99 1.34 14.23
N ASP A 203 13.26 1.36 15.36
CA ASP A 203 13.84 1.44 16.70
C ASP A 203 14.18 0.03 17.23
N SER A 204 13.35 -0.97 16.93
CA SER A 204 13.54 -2.34 17.39
C SER A 204 12.89 -3.39 16.48
N LEU A 205 13.26 -4.64 16.70
CA LEU A 205 12.54 -5.77 16.13
C LEU A 205 11.30 -6.08 16.94
N LEU A 206 10.19 -6.39 16.24
CA LEU A 206 8.96 -6.85 16.84
C LEU A 206 9.14 -8.27 17.40
N GLU A 207 8.56 -8.54 18.56
CA GLU A 207 8.52 -9.88 19.13
C GLU A 207 7.68 -10.82 18.26
N SER A 208 8.12 -12.08 18.11
CA SER A 208 7.54 -13.05 17.18
C SER A 208 6.09 -13.44 17.50
N ASP A 209 5.67 -13.33 18.74
CA ASP A 209 4.31 -13.70 19.20
C ASP A 209 3.24 -12.67 18.82
N SER A 210 3.66 -11.54 18.27
CA SER A 210 2.77 -10.43 17.90
C SER A 210 2.07 -10.62 16.56
N ILE A 211 2.34 -11.71 15.81
CA ILE A 211 1.86 -11.94 14.45
C ILE A 211 1.00 -13.20 14.38
N LYS A 212 -0.18 -13.10 13.72
CA LYS A 212 -1.04 -14.23 13.35
C LYS A 212 -1.30 -14.23 11.85
N GLU A 213 -1.53 -15.39 11.27
CA GLU A 213 -2.11 -15.50 9.93
C GLU A 213 -3.63 -15.36 10.00
N GLY A 214 -4.17 -14.47 9.17
CA GLY A 214 -5.61 -14.24 9.05
C GLY A 214 -6.33 -15.29 8.22
N THR A 215 -7.65 -15.33 8.34
CA THR A 215 -8.52 -16.26 7.61
C THR A 215 -8.68 -15.88 6.13
N LYS A 216 -9.01 -16.89 5.28
CA LYS A 216 -9.11 -16.79 3.81
C LYS A 216 -10.21 -15.85 3.26
N ALA A 217 -10.90 -15.08 4.10
CA ALA A 217 -12.05 -14.26 3.71
C ALA A 217 -11.78 -13.13 2.67
N GLN A 218 -10.50 -12.87 2.34
CA GLN A 218 -10.12 -11.79 1.41
C GLN A 218 -9.68 -12.27 0.01
N ALA A 219 -9.79 -13.55 -0.30
CA ALA A 219 -9.27 -14.09 -1.57
C ALA A 219 -9.85 -13.40 -2.83
N GLY A 220 -11.14 -13.08 -2.84
CA GLY A 220 -11.79 -12.39 -3.96
C GLY A 220 -11.34 -10.93 -4.13
N LEU A 221 -11.06 -10.23 -3.03
CA LEU A 221 -10.54 -8.87 -3.06
C LEU A 221 -9.11 -8.83 -3.57
N ILE A 222 -8.28 -9.79 -3.13
CA ILE A 222 -6.90 -9.95 -3.60
C ILE A 222 -6.87 -10.25 -5.10
N ALA A 223 -7.76 -11.13 -5.58
CA ALA A 223 -7.87 -11.46 -7.01
C ALA A 223 -8.24 -10.22 -7.84
N ALA A 224 -9.21 -9.43 -7.40
CA ALA A 224 -9.60 -8.18 -8.06
C ALA A 224 -8.45 -7.17 -8.13
N ARG A 225 -7.68 -7.01 -7.06
CA ARG A 225 -6.52 -6.13 -7.01
C ARG A 225 -5.38 -6.60 -7.90
N LYS A 226 -5.09 -7.92 -7.93
CA LYS A 226 -4.11 -8.48 -8.85
C LYS A 226 -4.51 -8.26 -10.31
N LEU A 227 -5.79 -8.42 -10.63
CA LEU A 227 -6.30 -8.16 -11.97
C LEU A 227 -6.19 -6.66 -12.33
N ASP A 228 -6.56 -5.74 -11.44
CA ASP A 228 -6.38 -4.29 -11.63
C ASP A 228 -4.92 -3.94 -11.96
N LEU A 229 -3.99 -4.55 -11.25
CA LEU A 229 -2.55 -4.39 -11.46
C LEU A 229 -2.08 -4.90 -12.83
N ILE A 230 -2.56 -6.07 -13.26
CA ILE A 230 -2.23 -6.63 -14.57
C ILE A 230 -2.73 -5.70 -15.68
N LEU A 231 -3.96 -5.20 -15.55
CA LEU A 231 -4.56 -4.27 -16.50
C LEU A 231 -3.84 -2.91 -16.49
N ALA A 232 -3.36 -2.46 -15.32
CA ALA A 232 -2.52 -1.26 -15.20
C ALA A 232 -1.20 -1.40 -15.96
N LYS A 233 -0.52 -2.54 -15.82
CA LYS A 233 0.72 -2.84 -16.57
C LYS A 233 0.50 -2.84 -18.11
N GLN A 234 -0.72 -3.13 -18.56
CA GLN A 234 -1.10 -3.04 -19.98
C GLN A 234 -1.48 -1.62 -20.43
N GLY A 235 -1.33 -0.62 -19.56
CA GLY A 235 -1.62 0.78 -19.88
C GLY A 235 -3.12 1.13 -19.90
N MET A 236 -3.99 0.27 -19.37
CA MET A 236 -5.43 0.54 -19.32
C MET A 236 -5.74 1.64 -18.31
N PRO A 237 -6.52 2.69 -18.69
CA PRO A 237 -6.90 3.76 -17.78
C PRO A 237 -7.63 3.27 -16.54
N ARG A 238 -7.42 3.91 -15.40
CA ARG A 238 -7.98 3.50 -14.09
C ARG A 238 -9.51 3.36 -14.11
N SER A 239 -10.21 4.25 -14.81
CA SER A 239 -11.67 4.19 -14.95
C SER A 239 -12.14 2.93 -15.67
N GLU A 240 -11.46 2.55 -16.76
CA GLU A 240 -11.78 1.36 -17.54
C GLU A 240 -11.49 0.07 -16.77
N ARG A 241 -10.35 0.00 -16.07
CA ARG A 241 -9.99 -1.14 -15.21
C ARG A 241 -11.05 -1.41 -14.15
N ARG A 242 -11.51 -0.33 -13.49
CA ARG A 242 -12.55 -0.42 -12.46
C ARG A 242 -13.88 -0.88 -13.01
N SER A 243 -14.31 -0.34 -14.16
CA SER A 243 -15.53 -0.76 -14.82
C SER A 243 -15.48 -2.24 -15.16
N LEU A 244 -14.42 -2.69 -15.82
CA LEU A 244 -14.22 -4.08 -16.22
C LEU A 244 -14.24 -5.05 -15.04
N ILE A 245 -13.50 -4.75 -13.97
CA ILE A 245 -13.47 -5.62 -12.78
C ILE A 245 -14.83 -5.62 -12.06
N GLN A 246 -15.56 -4.50 -12.08
CA GLN A 246 -16.89 -4.43 -11.50
C GLN A 246 -17.91 -5.25 -12.31
N GLU A 247 -17.82 -5.26 -13.62
CA GLU A 247 -18.60 -6.11 -14.50
C GLU A 247 -18.32 -7.59 -14.25
N ILE A 248 -17.05 -7.99 -14.10
CA ILE A 248 -16.66 -9.36 -13.76
C ILE A 248 -17.25 -9.77 -12.40
N LYS A 249 -17.18 -8.90 -11.39
CA LYS A 249 -17.76 -9.16 -10.06
C LYS A 249 -19.30 -9.28 -10.09
N SER A 250 -19.97 -8.47 -10.88
CA SER A 250 -21.44 -8.48 -11.00
C SER A 250 -21.96 -9.64 -11.85
N GLY A 251 -21.14 -10.16 -12.78
CA GLY A 251 -21.45 -11.32 -13.62
C GLY A 251 -21.14 -12.66 -12.98
N THR A 252 -20.47 -12.70 -11.83
CA THR A 252 -20.25 -13.94 -11.09
C THR A 252 -21.49 -14.25 -10.26
N PRO A 253 -22.18 -15.39 -10.45
CA PRO A 253 -23.31 -15.77 -9.61
C PRO A 253 -22.87 -15.78 -8.16
N CYS A 254 -23.60 -15.10 -7.29
CA CYS A 254 -23.41 -15.15 -5.84
C CYS A 254 -23.33 -16.62 -5.44
N ALA A 255 -22.24 -17.02 -4.75
CA ALA A 255 -22.07 -18.37 -4.28
C ALA A 255 -23.32 -18.81 -3.52
N ALA A 256 -23.98 -19.85 -4.02
CA ALA A 256 -25.08 -20.50 -3.34
C ALA A 256 -24.59 -21.04 -2.01
N GLU A 257 -25.49 -21.07 -1.03
CA GLU A 257 -25.29 -21.63 0.31
C GLU A 257 -24.65 -23.02 0.28
N PRO A 258 -23.87 -23.43 1.32
CA PRO A 258 -23.20 -24.73 1.34
C PRO A 258 -24.24 -25.85 1.45
N GLY A 259 -24.58 -26.49 0.32
CA GLY A 259 -25.56 -27.57 0.32
C GLY A 259 -25.88 -28.25 -1.01
N THR A 260 -25.27 -27.88 -2.15
CA THR A 260 -25.56 -28.56 -3.41
C THR A 260 -24.29 -28.98 -4.18
N GLN A 261 -24.36 -30.17 -4.76
CA GLN A 261 -23.30 -30.91 -5.47
C GLN A 261 -22.81 -30.29 -6.79
N ASP A 262 -23.24 -29.06 -7.14
CA ASP A 262 -23.00 -28.41 -8.44
C ASP A 262 -21.68 -27.58 -8.52
N ALA A 263 -20.87 -27.57 -7.46
CA ALA A 263 -19.64 -26.78 -7.45
C ALA A 263 -18.52 -27.34 -8.35
N ALA A 264 -18.56 -28.64 -8.67
CA ALA A 264 -17.55 -29.28 -9.52
C ALA A 264 -17.82 -29.01 -11.02
N ASP A 265 -19.09 -28.94 -11.43
CA ASP A 265 -19.48 -28.66 -12.81
C ASP A 265 -19.29 -27.20 -13.23
N ASN A 266 -19.35 -26.26 -12.27
CA ASN A 266 -19.08 -24.85 -12.53
C ASN A 266 -17.59 -24.55 -12.73
N LEU A 267 -16.68 -25.29 -12.11
CA LEU A 267 -15.24 -25.17 -12.36
C LEU A 267 -14.82 -25.70 -13.75
N ALA A 268 -15.49 -26.71 -14.24
CA ALA A 268 -15.28 -27.23 -15.61
C ALA A 268 -15.72 -26.23 -16.69
N ASN A 269 -16.81 -25.48 -16.43
CA ASN A 269 -17.32 -24.44 -17.34
C ASN A 269 -16.46 -23.16 -17.37
N LEU A 270 -15.59 -22.93 -16.40
CA LEU A 270 -14.64 -21.80 -16.38
C LEU A 270 -13.31 -22.10 -17.08
N ALA A 271 -13.00 -23.37 -17.32
CA ALA A 271 -11.73 -23.77 -17.95
C ALA A 271 -11.65 -23.31 -19.43
N GLU A 272 -12.75 -23.35 -20.18
CA GLU A 272 -12.79 -22.88 -21.58
C GLU A 272 -12.64 -21.35 -21.72
N PRO A 273 -13.37 -20.50 -20.97
CA PRO A 273 -13.18 -19.05 -21.00
C PRO A 273 -11.78 -18.60 -20.58
N ILE A 274 -11.16 -19.29 -19.61
CA ILE A 274 -9.78 -18.98 -19.18
C ILE A 274 -8.78 -19.34 -20.29
N ALA A 275 -8.93 -20.50 -20.93
CA ALA A 275 -8.08 -20.92 -22.05
C ALA A 275 -8.27 -20.03 -23.30
N GLU A 276 -9.45 -19.46 -23.48
CA GLU A 276 -9.73 -18.50 -24.55
C GLU A 276 -9.11 -17.14 -24.29
N LEU A 277 -9.13 -16.69 -23.04
CA LEU A 277 -8.45 -15.47 -22.60
C LEU A 277 -6.92 -15.60 -22.71
N GLU A 278 -6.36 -16.72 -22.32
CA GLU A 278 -4.92 -17.00 -22.49
C GLU A 278 -4.51 -17.03 -23.97
N ARG A 279 -5.34 -17.61 -24.84
CA ARG A 279 -5.10 -17.61 -26.29
C ARG A 279 -5.24 -16.22 -26.91
N ALA A 280 -6.15 -15.40 -26.43
CA ALA A 280 -6.31 -14.01 -26.85
C ALA A 280 -5.09 -13.16 -26.41
N LEU A 281 -4.63 -13.32 -25.17
CA LEU A 281 -3.44 -12.66 -24.65
C LEU A 281 -2.16 -13.06 -25.41
N ALA A 282 -2.01 -14.34 -25.76
CA ALA A 282 -0.88 -14.83 -26.54
C ALA A 282 -0.87 -14.25 -27.96
N ARG A 283 -2.04 -14.10 -28.60
CA ARG A 283 -2.16 -13.46 -29.94
C ARG A 283 -1.82 -11.97 -29.91
N PHE A 284 -2.22 -11.25 -28.84
CA PHE A 284 -1.87 -9.85 -28.65
C PHE A 284 -0.36 -9.66 -28.41
N ALA A 285 0.26 -10.51 -27.60
CA ALA A 285 1.70 -10.46 -27.35
C ALA A 285 2.51 -10.74 -28.66
N ALA A 286 2.06 -11.66 -29.50
CA ALA A 286 2.69 -11.94 -30.78
C ALA A 286 2.51 -10.81 -31.82
N ALA A 287 1.44 -10.05 -31.75
CA ALA A 287 1.19 -8.90 -32.64
C ALA A 287 1.96 -7.63 -32.23
N ALA A 288 2.42 -7.55 -30.99
CA ALA A 288 3.21 -6.43 -30.47
C ALA A 288 4.72 -6.56 -30.72
N THR A 289 5.17 -7.71 -31.25
CA THR A 289 6.59 -8.02 -31.55
C THR A 289 6.90 -8.01 -33.05
N ASN A 290 5.98 -7.64 -33.91
CA ASN A 290 6.15 -7.33 -35.33
C ASN A 290 5.85 -5.84 -35.53
#